data_35ee1d0634796392238ef5b29d16a3f3
#
_entry.id   35ee1d0634796392238ef5b29d16a3f3
#
_cell.length_a   1.000
_cell.length_b   1.000
_cell.length_c   1.000
_cell.angle_alpha   90.00
_cell.angle_beta   90.00
_cell.angle_gamma   90.00
#
_symmetry.space_group_name_H-M   'P 1'
#
loop_
_entity.id
_entity.type
_entity.pdbx_description
1 polymer ?
#
loop_
_entity_poly.entity_id
_entity_poly.type
_entity_poly.pdbx_seq_one_letter_code
_entity_poly.pdbx_strand_id
1 'polypeptide(L)'
;MFVLTNYIQEFHAIFPELQTVDAWSVPPLIEETLIKRLSLLGNEYTINGMTAIHRTARVEDNVIFKGPVIVSADCFIGAHAYIRGGVYLGDKCVVGPGCEVKSAAVMRNSALAHFNFVGDSLIGSGVNMEAGSIIANHFNEREDKTIYGMIGGKKTSLGVVKFGAVVGDGSKIGANAVLTPGTILSPGSVVKRLELVEQCEV
;
A
#
# COMPACT_ATOMS: atom_id res chain seq x y z
N MET A 1 3.06 5.28 -21.90
CA MET A 1 2.09 5.80 -20.91
C MET A 1 1.96 4.77 -19.80
N PHE A 2 1.98 5.18 -18.53
CA PHE A 2 1.75 4.28 -17.39
C PHE A 2 0.23 4.00 -17.28
N VAL A 3 -0.14 2.74 -17.11
CA VAL A 3 -1.52 2.31 -16.93
C VAL A 3 -1.57 1.41 -15.69
N LEU A 4 -2.15 1.92 -14.60
CA LEU A 4 -2.13 1.25 -13.29
C LEU A 4 -2.75 -0.15 -13.33
N THR A 5 -3.81 -0.36 -14.09
CA THR A 5 -4.47 -1.68 -14.21
C THR A 5 -3.62 -2.76 -14.87
N ASN A 6 -2.52 -2.40 -15.56
CA ASN A 6 -1.53 -3.37 -16.01
C ASN A 6 -0.66 -3.92 -14.87
N TYR A 7 -0.70 -3.29 -13.71
CA TYR A 7 0.06 -3.67 -12.51
C TYR A 7 -0.87 -4.20 -11.43
N ILE A 8 -1.98 -3.51 -11.18
CA ILE A 8 -2.98 -3.85 -10.16
C ILE A 8 -4.35 -3.91 -10.84
N GLN A 9 -4.72 -5.10 -11.29
CA GLN A 9 -5.84 -5.31 -12.21
C GLN A 9 -7.17 -4.79 -11.66
N GLU A 10 -7.45 -5.01 -10.38
CA GLU A 10 -8.73 -4.67 -9.76
C GLU A 10 -8.82 -3.22 -9.23
N PHE A 11 -7.73 -2.43 -9.30
CA PHE A 11 -7.67 -1.12 -8.64
C PHE A 11 -8.84 -0.20 -9.03
N HIS A 12 -9.09 -0.03 -10.31
CA HIS A 12 -10.16 0.86 -10.79
C HIS A 12 -11.58 0.30 -10.61
N ALA A 13 -11.73 -1.02 -10.43
CA ALA A 13 -13.01 -1.60 -10.04
C ALA A 13 -13.35 -1.27 -8.58
N ILE A 14 -12.31 -1.20 -7.72
CA ILE A 14 -12.46 -0.83 -6.31
C ILE A 14 -12.53 0.70 -6.16
N PHE A 15 -11.71 1.45 -6.89
CA PHE A 15 -11.60 2.91 -6.83
C PHE A 15 -11.91 3.56 -8.19
N PRO A 16 -13.15 3.49 -8.70
CA PRO A 16 -13.51 4.08 -9.99
C PRO A 16 -13.32 5.61 -10.02
N GLU A 17 -13.44 6.28 -8.88
CA GLU A 17 -13.21 7.72 -8.74
C GLU A 17 -11.76 8.14 -8.94
N LEU A 18 -10.81 7.21 -8.87
CA LEU A 18 -9.37 7.45 -9.05
C LEU A 18 -8.84 6.98 -10.42
N GLN A 19 -9.70 6.57 -11.35
CA GLN A 19 -9.28 5.99 -12.64
C GLN A 19 -8.48 6.95 -13.54
N THR A 20 -8.63 8.27 -13.36
CA THR A 20 -7.90 9.29 -14.13
C THR A 20 -6.71 9.88 -13.36
N VAL A 21 -6.45 9.37 -12.16
CA VAL A 21 -5.38 9.85 -11.28
C VAL A 21 -4.13 9.01 -11.51
N ASP A 22 -2.98 9.66 -11.64
CA ASP A 22 -1.69 8.97 -11.67
C ASP A 22 -1.44 8.20 -10.38
N ALA A 23 -0.86 7.01 -10.47
CA ALA A 23 -0.66 6.11 -9.32
C ALA A 23 0.05 6.79 -8.13
N TRP A 24 1.05 7.61 -8.40
CA TRP A 24 1.81 8.34 -7.38
C TRP A 24 1.06 9.52 -6.76
N SER A 25 -0.05 9.91 -7.37
CA SER A 25 -0.97 10.92 -6.84
C SER A 25 -2.13 10.33 -6.03
N VAL A 26 -2.28 9.00 -6.02
CA VAL A 26 -3.33 8.32 -5.25
C VAL A 26 -3.10 8.42 -3.73
N PRO A 27 -1.91 8.15 -3.17
CA PRO A 27 -1.72 8.16 -1.71
C PRO A 27 -2.13 9.46 -1.02
N PRO A 28 -1.85 10.66 -1.53
CA PRO A 28 -2.34 11.89 -0.91
C PRO A 28 -3.86 12.07 -1.01
N LEU A 29 -4.53 11.42 -1.96
CA LEU A 29 -5.99 11.48 -2.14
C LEU A 29 -6.74 10.37 -1.42
N ILE A 30 -6.03 9.32 -0.98
CA ILE A 30 -6.67 8.12 -0.41
C ILE A 30 -7.46 8.46 0.87
N GLU A 31 -6.96 9.36 1.68
CA GLU A 31 -7.62 9.77 2.92
C GLU A 31 -9.01 10.34 2.66
N GLU A 32 -9.12 11.34 1.78
CA GLU A 32 -10.41 11.94 1.39
C GLU A 32 -11.34 10.92 0.71
N THR A 33 -10.77 10.08 -0.14
CA THR A 33 -11.51 9.01 -0.83
C THR A 33 -12.14 8.05 0.18
N LEU A 34 -11.40 7.61 1.19
CA LEU A 34 -11.91 6.70 2.21
C LEU A 34 -12.93 7.35 3.12
N ILE A 35 -12.78 8.64 3.48
CA ILE A 35 -13.79 9.39 4.24
C ILE A 35 -15.14 9.36 3.51
N LYS A 36 -15.15 9.62 2.22
CA LYS A 36 -16.38 9.55 1.41
C LYS A 36 -16.98 8.15 1.39
N ARG A 37 -16.14 7.12 1.29
CA ARG A 37 -16.56 5.72 1.25
C ARG A 37 -17.12 5.22 2.58
N LEU A 38 -16.60 5.68 3.71
CA LEU A 38 -17.10 5.30 5.03
C LEU A 38 -18.61 5.52 5.18
N SER A 39 -19.14 6.60 4.58
CA SER A 39 -20.57 6.91 4.62
C SER A 39 -21.45 6.00 3.74
N LEU A 40 -20.83 5.21 2.85
CA LEU A 40 -21.51 4.31 1.92
C LEU A 40 -21.46 2.85 2.34
N LEU A 41 -20.70 2.54 3.41
CA LEU A 41 -20.56 1.17 3.91
C LEU A 41 -21.85 0.68 4.57
N GLY A 42 -22.18 -0.57 4.35
CA GLY A 42 -23.35 -1.23 4.90
C GLY A 42 -23.16 -1.74 6.34
N ASN A 43 -24.17 -2.45 6.82
CA ASN A 43 -24.21 -2.97 8.18
C ASN A 43 -23.27 -4.16 8.43
N GLU A 44 -22.58 -4.66 7.43
CA GLU A 44 -21.51 -5.64 7.53
C GLU A 44 -20.23 -5.08 8.15
N TYR A 45 -20.12 -3.75 8.25
CA TYR A 45 -19.02 -3.07 8.93
C TYR A 45 -19.41 -2.57 10.32
N THR A 46 -18.46 -2.66 11.24
CA THR A 46 -18.48 -1.92 12.50
C THR A 46 -17.65 -0.66 12.31
N ILE A 47 -18.30 0.51 12.43
CA ILE A 47 -17.64 1.80 12.24
C ILE A 47 -17.44 2.49 13.58
N ASN A 48 -16.20 2.86 13.89
CA ASN A 48 -15.84 3.66 15.06
C ASN A 48 -14.98 4.86 14.61
N GLY A 49 -15.56 6.05 14.70
CA GLY A 49 -14.96 7.27 14.17
C GLY A 49 -14.67 7.16 12.67
N MET A 50 -13.41 7.20 12.28
CA MET A 50 -12.97 7.06 10.88
C MET A 50 -12.44 5.65 10.55
N THR A 51 -12.74 4.66 11.36
CA THR A 51 -12.29 3.28 11.14
C THR A 51 -13.50 2.38 10.93
N ALA A 52 -13.55 1.70 9.79
CA ALA A 52 -14.54 0.68 9.47
C ALA A 52 -13.87 -0.69 9.40
N ILE A 53 -14.37 -1.64 10.17
CA ILE A 53 -13.85 -3.01 10.21
C ILE A 53 -15.00 -3.95 9.84
N HIS A 54 -14.81 -4.75 8.81
CA HIS A 54 -15.78 -5.77 8.43
C HIS A 54 -15.95 -6.79 9.57
N ARG A 55 -17.18 -7.28 9.79
CA ARG A 55 -17.52 -8.16 10.92
C ARG A 55 -16.80 -9.50 10.92
N THR A 56 -16.31 -9.96 9.77
CA THR A 56 -15.52 -11.20 9.65
C THR A 56 -14.02 -10.96 9.83
N ALA A 57 -13.56 -9.71 9.85
CA ALA A 57 -12.17 -9.40 10.08
C ALA A 57 -11.79 -9.66 11.54
N ARG A 58 -10.57 -10.14 11.74
CA ARG A 58 -9.98 -10.37 13.06
C ARG A 58 -8.89 -9.34 13.34
N VAL A 59 -9.03 -8.62 14.42
CA VAL A 59 -8.05 -7.64 14.89
C VAL A 59 -7.57 -8.07 16.27
N GLU A 60 -6.25 -8.21 16.43
CA GLU A 60 -5.64 -8.53 17.71
C GLU A 60 -5.50 -7.29 18.61
N ASP A 61 -5.08 -7.51 19.85
CA ASP A 61 -4.92 -6.44 20.84
C ASP A 61 -3.79 -5.47 20.47
N ASN A 62 -3.91 -4.24 20.96
CA ASN A 62 -2.94 -3.15 20.79
C ASN A 62 -2.70 -2.71 19.34
N VAL A 63 -3.61 -3.00 18.43
CA VAL A 63 -3.60 -2.41 17.09
C VAL A 63 -4.04 -0.95 17.18
N ILE A 64 -3.30 -0.05 16.52
CA ILE A 64 -3.63 1.36 16.49
C ILE A 64 -4.10 1.75 15.09
N PHE A 65 -5.34 2.23 15.01
CA PHE A 65 -5.89 2.86 13.82
C PHE A 65 -5.92 4.38 13.98
N LYS A 66 -5.36 5.11 13.02
CA LYS A 66 -5.31 6.58 13.06
C LYS A 66 -5.64 7.20 11.70
N GLY A 67 -6.82 7.77 11.60
CA GLY A 67 -7.37 8.34 10.37
C GLY A 67 -8.33 7.39 9.67
N PRO A 68 -8.78 7.67 8.46
CA PRO A 68 -9.72 6.83 7.75
C PRO A 68 -9.06 5.50 7.38
N VAL A 69 -9.66 4.41 7.86
CA VAL A 69 -9.22 3.04 7.58
C VAL A 69 -10.44 2.19 7.25
N ILE A 70 -10.34 1.43 6.17
CA ILE A 70 -11.32 0.40 5.83
C ILE A 70 -10.61 -0.95 5.81
N VAL A 71 -11.04 -1.85 6.70
CA VAL A 71 -10.59 -3.24 6.77
C VAL A 71 -11.70 -4.12 6.22
N SER A 72 -11.50 -4.72 5.05
CA SER A 72 -12.49 -5.52 4.36
C SER A 72 -12.65 -6.92 4.96
N ALA A 73 -13.46 -7.76 4.31
CA ALA A 73 -13.83 -9.07 4.82
C ALA A 73 -12.62 -10.00 5.01
N ASP A 74 -12.70 -10.84 6.05
CA ASP A 74 -11.76 -11.91 6.35
C ASP A 74 -10.29 -11.48 6.52
N CYS A 75 -10.06 -10.18 6.77
CA CYS A 75 -8.73 -9.68 7.08
C CYS A 75 -8.25 -10.12 8.46
N PHE A 76 -6.94 -10.24 8.60
CA PHE A 76 -6.28 -10.43 9.89
C PHE A 76 -5.30 -9.28 10.16
N ILE A 77 -5.43 -8.64 11.32
CA ILE A 77 -4.54 -7.56 11.76
C ILE A 77 -3.89 -8.00 13.06
N GLY A 78 -2.59 -8.24 13.00
CA GLY A 78 -1.77 -8.71 14.12
C GLY A 78 -1.47 -7.62 15.13
N ALA A 79 -1.15 -8.05 16.34
CA ALA A 79 -0.88 -7.19 17.49
C ALA A 79 0.19 -6.12 17.21
N HIS A 80 0.00 -4.93 17.76
CA HIS A 80 0.91 -3.79 17.64
C HIS A 80 1.06 -3.24 16.20
N ALA A 81 0.19 -3.62 15.26
CA ALA A 81 0.18 -2.97 13.95
C ALA A 81 -0.26 -1.50 14.10
N TYR A 82 0.38 -0.61 13.32
CA TYR A 82 0.08 0.81 13.29
C TYR A 82 -0.40 1.23 11.90
N ILE A 83 -1.68 1.56 11.78
CA ILE A 83 -2.35 1.82 10.50
C ILE A 83 -2.86 3.25 10.50
N ARG A 84 -2.39 4.08 9.55
CA ARG A 84 -2.64 5.53 9.60
C ARG A 84 -2.66 6.24 8.25
N GLY A 85 -3.28 7.43 8.22
CA GLY A 85 -3.19 8.36 7.08
C GLY A 85 -3.93 7.90 5.83
N GLY A 86 -5.07 7.23 5.99
CA GLY A 86 -5.85 6.70 4.89
C GLY A 86 -5.33 5.33 4.42
N VAL A 87 -5.94 4.24 4.91
CA VAL A 87 -5.56 2.88 4.51
C VAL A 87 -6.78 2.05 4.12
N TYR A 88 -6.69 1.45 2.95
CA TYR A 88 -7.63 0.43 2.50
C TYR A 88 -6.96 -0.94 2.52
N LEU A 89 -7.58 -1.90 3.17
CA LEU A 89 -7.21 -3.31 3.15
C LEU A 89 -8.32 -4.11 2.48
N GLY A 90 -8.05 -4.66 1.31
CA GLY A 90 -8.96 -5.52 0.57
C GLY A 90 -9.20 -6.86 1.27
N ASP A 91 -10.16 -7.63 0.78
CA ASP A 91 -10.55 -8.89 1.40
C ASP A 91 -9.38 -9.85 1.61
N LYS A 92 -9.38 -10.55 2.74
CA LYS A 92 -8.40 -11.57 3.10
C LYS A 92 -6.95 -11.06 3.17
N CYS A 93 -6.77 -9.76 3.39
CA CYS A 93 -5.44 -9.23 3.68
C CYS A 93 -4.97 -9.63 5.07
N VAL A 94 -3.67 -9.87 5.16
CA VAL A 94 -2.97 -10.14 6.43
C VAL A 94 -1.99 -8.99 6.68
N VAL A 95 -2.17 -8.30 7.79
CA VAL A 95 -1.18 -7.36 8.33
C VAL A 95 -0.67 -7.95 9.63
N GLY A 96 0.52 -8.52 9.59
CA GLY A 96 1.12 -9.20 10.75
C GLY A 96 1.57 -8.24 11.84
N PRO A 97 2.05 -8.80 12.96
CA PRO A 97 2.40 -8.01 14.13
C PRO A 97 3.52 -7.00 13.85
N GLY A 98 3.38 -5.81 14.46
CA GLY A 98 4.36 -4.75 14.37
C GLY A 98 4.52 -4.10 12.99
N CYS A 99 3.64 -4.38 12.04
CA CYS A 99 3.66 -3.70 10.73
C CYS A 99 3.14 -2.26 10.85
N GLU A 100 3.74 -1.36 10.09
CA GLU A 100 3.19 -0.02 9.87
C GLU A 100 2.71 0.13 8.42
N VAL A 101 1.46 0.57 8.25
CA VAL A 101 0.87 0.88 6.94
C VAL A 101 0.36 2.32 6.96
N LYS A 102 0.84 3.12 6.01
CA LYS A 102 0.54 4.55 5.96
C LYS A 102 0.13 4.98 4.55
N SER A 103 -1.02 5.66 4.43
CA SER A 103 -1.48 6.28 3.17
C SER A 103 -1.38 5.30 1.98
N ALA A 104 -2.02 4.13 2.11
CA ALA A 104 -1.82 3.03 1.18
C ALA A 104 -3.11 2.27 0.87
N ALA A 105 -3.17 1.70 -0.32
CA ALA A 105 -4.18 0.72 -0.68
C ALA A 105 -3.51 -0.65 -0.88
N VAL A 106 -3.98 -1.65 -0.16
CA VAL A 106 -3.52 -3.05 -0.24
C VAL A 106 -4.68 -3.88 -0.76
N MET A 107 -4.50 -4.46 -1.95
CA MET A 107 -5.54 -5.26 -2.60
C MET A 107 -5.65 -6.65 -1.96
N ARG A 108 -6.74 -7.34 -2.27
CA ARG A 108 -7.13 -8.62 -1.65
C ARG A 108 -6.02 -9.68 -1.64
N ASN A 109 -6.13 -10.62 -0.70
CA ASN A 109 -5.23 -11.78 -0.56
C ASN A 109 -3.75 -11.42 -0.39
N SER A 110 -3.42 -10.19 0.01
CA SER A 110 -2.04 -9.77 0.22
C SER A 110 -1.63 -9.90 1.68
N ALA A 111 -0.37 -10.22 1.92
CA ALA A 111 0.18 -10.45 3.25
C ALA A 111 1.42 -9.61 3.50
N LEU A 112 1.40 -8.84 4.58
CA LEU A 112 2.52 -8.16 5.20
C LEU A 112 2.89 -8.96 6.45
N ALA A 113 3.99 -9.74 6.41
CA ALA A 113 4.20 -10.80 7.41
C ALA A 113 4.46 -10.27 8.83
N HIS A 114 5.54 -9.53 9.03
CA HIS A 114 5.94 -9.00 10.35
C HIS A 114 6.86 -7.79 10.17
N PHE A 115 6.67 -6.74 11.00
CA PHE A 115 7.57 -5.58 11.04
C PHE A 115 7.82 -4.94 9.68
N ASN A 116 6.83 -4.98 8.80
CA ASN A 116 6.93 -4.30 7.51
C ASN A 116 6.59 -2.82 7.67
N PHE A 117 7.23 -1.98 6.84
CA PHE A 117 6.79 -0.61 6.63
C PHE A 117 6.29 -0.44 5.20
N VAL A 118 5.06 0.03 5.04
CA VAL A 118 4.44 0.36 3.74
C VAL A 118 3.96 1.79 3.80
N GLY A 119 4.68 2.69 3.14
CA GLY A 119 4.37 4.12 3.11
C GLY A 119 3.95 4.59 1.72
N ASP A 120 2.84 5.33 1.65
CA ASP A 120 2.35 6.05 0.45
C ASP A 120 2.40 5.18 -0.82
N SER A 121 1.77 3.98 -0.78
CA SER A 121 1.98 2.92 -1.78
C SER A 121 0.69 2.25 -2.23
N LEU A 122 0.75 1.65 -3.41
CA LEU A 122 -0.31 0.81 -3.97
C LEU A 122 0.20 -0.63 -4.09
N ILE A 123 -0.42 -1.53 -3.36
CA ILE A 123 -0.05 -2.94 -3.30
C ILE A 123 -1.13 -3.77 -4.01
N GLY A 124 -0.73 -4.53 -5.00
CA GLY A 124 -1.61 -5.40 -5.78
C GLY A 124 -2.18 -6.56 -5.00
N SER A 125 -3.00 -7.35 -5.67
CA SER A 125 -3.63 -8.54 -5.10
C SER A 125 -2.65 -9.70 -5.01
N GLY A 126 -2.73 -10.49 -3.93
CA GLY A 126 -1.88 -11.67 -3.75
C GLY A 126 -0.40 -11.37 -3.55
N VAL A 127 -0.05 -10.16 -3.17
CA VAL A 127 1.33 -9.77 -2.84
C VAL A 127 1.72 -10.37 -1.49
N ASN A 128 2.93 -10.91 -1.39
CA ASN A 128 3.49 -11.39 -0.14
C ASN A 128 4.78 -10.65 0.20
N MET A 129 4.78 -9.95 1.32
CA MET A 129 5.96 -9.28 1.87
C MET A 129 6.47 -10.05 3.09
N GLU A 130 7.67 -10.64 2.99
CA GLU A 130 8.32 -11.31 4.13
C GLU A 130 8.74 -10.31 5.21
N ALA A 131 9.09 -10.82 6.38
CA ALA A 131 9.41 -10.03 7.58
C ALA A 131 10.47 -8.94 7.35
N GLY A 132 10.22 -7.76 7.92
CA GLY A 132 11.17 -6.64 7.90
C GLY A 132 11.36 -5.96 6.54
N SER A 133 10.64 -6.37 5.49
CA SER A 133 10.74 -5.67 4.22
C SER A 133 10.09 -4.28 4.29
N ILE A 134 10.68 -3.31 3.58
CA ILE A 134 10.37 -1.90 3.70
C ILE A 134 10.05 -1.30 2.32
N ILE A 135 8.98 -0.54 2.25
CA ILE A 135 8.72 0.34 1.11
C ILE A 135 8.91 1.78 1.59
N ALA A 136 10.10 2.32 1.31
CA ALA A 136 10.43 3.70 1.66
C ALA A 136 9.66 4.68 0.77
N ASN A 137 9.18 5.79 1.36
CA ASN A 137 8.28 6.71 0.67
C ASN A 137 8.87 8.11 0.43
N HIS A 138 10.09 8.38 0.86
CA HIS A 138 10.81 9.64 0.60
C HIS A 138 12.31 9.44 0.76
N PHE A 139 13.10 10.29 0.14
CA PHE A 139 14.55 10.33 0.29
C PHE A 139 14.94 11.30 1.42
N ASN A 140 15.42 10.78 2.53
CA ASN A 140 15.85 11.61 3.67
C ASN A 140 17.21 12.27 3.42
N GLU A 141 18.10 11.54 2.76
CA GLU A 141 19.50 11.84 2.53
C GLU A 141 19.77 12.84 1.39
N ARG A 142 18.77 13.14 0.55
CA ARG A 142 18.94 13.99 -0.64
C ARG A 142 18.47 15.42 -0.38
N GLU A 143 19.11 16.39 -1.01
CA GLU A 143 18.62 17.79 -1.06
C GLU A 143 17.41 17.89 -2.00
N ASP A 144 17.55 17.42 -3.25
CA ASP A 144 16.41 17.26 -4.16
C ASP A 144 15.65 15.97 -3.81
N LYS A 145 14.45 16.14 -3.31
CA LYS A 145 13.55 15.06 -2.89
C LYS A 145 12.60 14.59 -3.99
N THR A 146 12.79 15.07 -5.21
CA THR A 146 11.97 14.66 -6.36
C THR A 146 12.07 13.14 -6.56
N ILE A 147 10.91 12.49 -6.62
CA ILE A 147 10.83 11.06 -6.86
C ILE A 147 10.74 10.79 -8.36
N TYR A 148 11.53 9.85 -8.81
CA TYR A 148 11.52 9.34 -10.18
C TYR A 148 11.02 7.90 -10.18
N GLY A 149 10.31 7.52 -11.25
CA GLY A 149 9.91 6.14 -11.51
C GLY A 149 10.40 5.66 -12.87
N MET A 150 10.59 4.37 -13.02
CA MET A 150 10.94 3.75 -14.29
C MET A 150 9.68 3.44 -15.10
N ILE A 151 9.33 4.31 -16.05
CA ILE A 151 8.13 4.19 -16.88
C ILE A 151 8.50 3.87 -18.32
N GLY A 152 8.10 2.70 -18.80
CA GLY A 152 8.43 2.26 -20.16
C GLY A 152 9.94 2.23 -20.43
N GLY A 153 10.75 1.87 -19.43
CA GLY A 153 12.22 1.83 -19.54
C GLY A 153 12.90 3.19 -19.47
N LYS A 154 12.17 4.25 -19.11
CA LYS A 154 12.72 5.61 -18.99
C LYS A 154 12.54 6.13 -17.57
N LYS A 155 13.62 6.70 -16.99
CA LYS A 155 13.58 7.47 -15.75
C LYS A 155 12.70 8.69 -15.97
N THR A 156 11.61 8.79 -15.23
CA THR A 156 10.58 9.83 -15.39
C THR A 156 10.31 10.47 -14.03
N SER A 157 10.34 11.80 -13.96
CA SER A 157 9.92 12.51 -12.75
C SER A 157 8.43 12.27 -12.51
N LEU A 158 8.08 11.88 -11.28
CA LEU A 158 6.69 11.67 -10.88
C LEU A 158 6.03 12.97 -10.37
N GLY A 159 6.79 14.06 -10.24
CA GLY A 159 6.29 15.35 -9.77
C GLY A 159 5.88 15.38 -8.29
N VAL A 160 6.31 14.40 -7.52
CA VAL A 160 6.01 14.28 -6.08
C VAL A 160 7.29 14.08 -5.27
N VAL A 161 7.22 14.40 -3.98
CA VAL A 161 8.32 14.24 -3.01
C VAL A 161 8.03 13.15 -1.97
N LYS A 162 6.85 12.53 -2.05
CA LYS A 162 6.45 11.38 -1.24
C LYS A 162 5.66 10.40 -2.10
N PHE A 163 6.21 9.23 -2.27
CA PHE A 163 5.56 8.08 -2.91
C PHE A 163 6.45 6.85 -2.70
N GLY A 164 5.89 5.76 -2.21
CA GLY A 164 6.61 4.50 -2.02
C GLY A 164 6.72 3.71 -3.30
N ALA A 165 5.74 2.87 -3.57
CA ALA A 165 5.78 1.98 -4.71
C ALA A 165 4.41 1.65 -5.31
N VAL A 166 4.42 1.24 -6.58
CA VAL A 166 3.41 0.34 -7.14
C VAL A 166 3.98 -1.07 -7.12
N VAL A 167 3.36 -1.95 -6.36
CA VAL A 167 3.74 -3.38 -6.32
C VAL A 167 2.67 -4.17 -7.07
N GLY A 168 3.03 -4.70 -8.24
CA GLY A 168 2.10 -5.43 -9.11
C GLY A 168 1.58 -6.72 -8.50
N ASP A 169 0.43 -7.17 -9.00
CA ASP A 169 -0.27 -8.37 -8.51
C ASP A 169 0.64 -9.59 -8.42
N GLY A 170 0.50 -10.40 -7.36
CA GLY A 170 1.22 -11.64 -7.16
C GLY A 170 2.72 -11.51 -6.89
N SER A 171 3.23 -10.30 -6.65
CA SER A 171 4.65 -10.08 -6.35
C SER A 171 5.04 -10.65 -4.98
N LYS A 172 6.32 -11.02 -4.86
CA LYS A 172 6.93 -11.58 -3.65
C LYS A 172 8.11 -10.74 -3.23
N ILE A 173 8.08 -10.19 -2.02
CA ILE A 173 9.13 -9.33 -1.50
C ILE A 173 9.84 -10.07 -0.36
N GLY A 174 11.12 -10.35 -0.55
CA GLY A 174 11.93 -11.11 0.41
C GLY A 174 12.20 -10.35 1.71
N ALA A 175 12.53 -11.11 2.76
CA ALA A 175 12.78 -10.55 4.09
C ALA A 175 13.89 -9.49 4.08
N ASN A 176 13.63 -8.39 4.78
CA ASN A 176 14.53 -7.23 4.88
C ASN A 176 14.91 -6.60 3.52
N ALA A 177 14.15 -6.85 2.46
CA ALA A 177 14.32 -6.14 1.23
C ALA A 177 13.85 -4.69 1.38
N VAL A 178 14.45 -3.77 0.66
CA VAL A 178 14.10 -2.36 0.66
C VAL A 178 13.73 -1.93 -0.76
N LEU A 179 12.51 -1.43 -0.93
CA LEU A 179 12.09 -0.75 -2.14
C LEU A 179 12.26 0.75 -1.94
N THR A 180 13.08 1.38 -2.79
CA THR A 180 13.27 2.84 -2.75
C THR A 180 12.05 3.59 -3.25
N PRO A 181 11.89 4.88 -2.87
CA PRO A 181 10.77 5.71 -3.33
C PRO A 181 10.67 5.74 -4.86
N GLY A 182 9.46 5.57 -5.38
CA GLY A 182 9.19 5.55 -6.82
C GLY A 182 9.34 4.18 -7.49
N THR A 183 9.56 3.11 -6.72
CA THR A 183 9.67 1.74 -7.26
C THR A 183 8.37 1.31 -7.93
N ILE A 184 8.47 0.75 -9.12
CA ILE A 184 7.35 0.17 -9.88
C ILE A 184 7.69 -1.27 -10.23
N LEU A 185 7.02 -2.22 -9.58
CA LEU A 185 7.18 -3.66 -9.82
C LEU A 185 6.05 -4.20 -10.70
N SER A 186 6.40 -4.88 -11.76
CA SER A 186 5.45 -5.60 -12.61
C SER A 186 4.77 -6.74 -11.85
N PRO A 187 3.59 -7.21 -12.30
CA PRO A 187 2.94 -8.38 -11.70
C PRO A 187 3.88 -9.59 -11.67
N GLY A 188 3.82 -10.35 -10.57
CA GLY A 188 4.64 -11.54 -10.36
C GLY A 188 6.12 -11.28 -10.09
N SER A 189 6.53 -10.03 -9.86
CA SER A 189 7.92 -9.70 -9.52
C SER A 189 8.39 -10.42 -8.26
N VAL A 190 9.66 -10.84 -8.27
CA VAL A 190 10.29 -11.48 -7.12
C VAL A 190 11.51 -10.67 -6.71
N VAL A 191 11.45 -10.07 -5.53
CA VAL A 191 12.56 -9.35 -4.89
C VAL A 191 13.20 -10.31 -3.87
N LYS A 192 14.51 -10.48 -3.94
CA LYS A 192 15.24 -11.39 -3.04
C LYS A 192 15.35 -10.82 -1.63
N ARG A 193 15.65 -11.69 -0.66
CA ARG A 193 15.98 -11.24 0.71
C ARG A 193 17.18 -10.33 0.71
N LEU A 194 17.14 -9.28 1.55
CA LEU A 194 18.19 -8.26 1.69
C LEU A 194 18.46 -7.45 0.41
N GLU A 195 17.59 -7.55 -0.59
CA GLU A 195 17.76 -6.80 -1.84
C GLU A 195 17.35 -5.34 -1.67
N LEU A 196 18.21 -4.43 -2.14
CA LEU A 196 17.86 -3.04 -2.36
C LEU A 196 17.37 -2.89 -3.81
N VAL A 197 16.08 -2.55 -3.96
CA VAL A 197 15.52 -2.22 -5.27
C VAL A 197 15.62 -0.73 -5.49
N GLU A 198 16.58 -0.31 -6.28
CA GLU A 198 16.79 1.08 -6.70
C GLU A 198 16.72 1.18 -8.21
N GLN A 199 15.53 1.48 -8.75
CA GLN A 199 15.28 1.52 -10.20
C GLN A 199 15.75 2.82 -10.86
N CYS A 200 15.91 3.88 -10.07
CA CYS A 200 16.25 5.21 -10.57
C CYS A 200 17.43 5.77 -9.77
N GLU A 201 18.63 5.26 -10.03
CA GLU A 201 19.85 5.86 -9.50
C GLU A 201 19.96 7.35 -9.89
N VAL A 202 20.48 8.18 -8.97
CA VAL A 202 20.70 9.63 -9.19
C VAL A 202 22.15 9.90 -9.49
#